data_59ceefe2d00e00d0c267ad630c832341
#
_entry.id   59ceefe2d00e00d0c267ad630c832341
#
_cell.length_a   1.000
_cell.length_b   1.000
_cell.length_c   1.000
_cell.angle_alpha   90.00
_cell.angle_beta   90.00
_cell.angle_gamma   90.00
#
_symmetry.space_group_name_H-M   'P 1'
#
loop_
_entity.id
_entity.type
_entity.pdbx_description
1 polymer ?
#
loop_
_entity_poly.entity_id
_entity_poly.type
_entity_poly.pdbx_seq_one_letter_code
_entity_poly.pdbx_strand_id
1 'polypeptide(L)'
;MPHIPIHPSAEKRHRQSLKRAERNRTVRTRARSLAKSAAETIATSTDEATAREALKQATKVLYKAINSGTMHRNTVRRKVARLSASLHRKFKKA
;
A
#
# COMPACT_ATOMS: atom_id res chain seq x y z
N MET A 1 -0.25 -26.13 -40.01
CA MET A 1 -0.31 -25.02 -39.09
C MET A 1 1.10 -24.64 -38.67
N PRO A 2 1.48 -23.41 -38.89
CA PRO A 2 2.82 -22.99 -38.48
C PRO A 2 2.96 -23.07 -36.97
N HIS A 3 3.83 -23.93 -36.55
CA HIS A 3 4.13 -24.06 -35.14
C HIS A 3 5.10 -22.97 -34.75
N ILE A 4 4.65 -22.08 -33.87
CA ILE A 4 5.53 -21.08 -33.32
C ILE A 4 6.26 -21.71 -32.14
N PRO A 5 7.58 -21.89 -32.22
CA PRO A 5 8.30 -22.49 -31.12
C PRO A 5 8.25 -21.56 -29.91
N ILE A 6 7.66 -22.08 -28.83
CA ILE A 6 7.65 -21.35 -27.57
C ILE A 6 8.95 -21.67 -26.88
N HIS A 7 9.79 -20.67 -26.72
CA HIS A 7 11.04 -20.85 -26.00
C HIS A 7 10.77 -21.07 -24.52
N PRO A 8 11.39 -22.08 -23.87
CA PRO A 8 11.21 -22.30 -22.44
C PRO A 8 11.49 -21.07 -21.59
N SER A 9 12.43 -20.24 -22.01
CA SER A 9 12.73 -18.98 -21.33
C SER A 9 11.57 -17.99 -21.39
N ALA A 10 10.86 -17.93 -22.53
CA ALA A 10 9.70 -17.05 -22.68
C ALA A 10 8.54 -17.52 -21.81
N GLU A 11 8.29 -18.82 -21.74
CA GLU A 11 7.28 -19.38 -20.85
C GLU A 11 7.60 -19.11 -19.38
N LYS A 12 8.86 -19.25 -19.00
CA LYS A 12 9.31 -18.97 -17.63
C LYS A 12 9.10 -17.51 -17.28
N ARG A 13 9.44 -16.60 -18.19
CA ARG A 13 9.23 -15.17 -18.01
C ARG A 13 7.76 -14.83 -17.84
N HIS A 14 6.90 -15.48 -18.64
CA HIS A 14 5.45 -15.27 -18.55
C HIS A 14 4.92 -15.71 -17.20
N ARG A 15 5.29 -16.90 -16.73
CA ARG A 15 4.88 -17.39 -15.40
C ARG A 15 5.37 -16.49 -14.28
N GLN A 16 6.62 -16.03 -14.35
CA GLN A 16 7.17 -15.11 -13.38
C GLN A 16 6.44 -13.77 -13.38
N SER A 17 6.08 -13.29 -14.58
CA SER A 17 5.32 -12.06 -14.76
C SER A 17 3.93 -12.16 -14.10
N LEU A 18 3.24 -13.29 -14.28
CA LEU A 18 1.93 -13.52 -13.66
C LEU A 18 2.03 -13.56 -12.14
N LYS A 19 3.01 -14.27 -11.61
CA LYS A 19 3.25 -14.35 -10.16
C LYS A 19 3.55 -12.97 -9.57
N ARG A 20 4.37 -12.20 -10.28
CA ARG A 20 4.74 -10.85 -9.86
C ARG A 20 3.54 -9.92 -9.87
N ALA A 21 2.71 -9.99 -10.91
CA ALA A 21 1.49 -9.19 -11.01
C ALA A 21 0.52 -9.51 -9.88
N GLU A 22 0.35 -10.78 -9.54
CA GLU A 22 -0.49 -11.21 -8.44
C GLU A 22 0.03 -10.72 -7.09
N ARG A 23 1.33 -10.87 -6.87
CA ARG A 23 1.98 -10.37 -5.65
C ARG A 23 1.81 -8.86 -5.50
N ASN A 24 2.02 -8.13 -6.59
CA ASN A 24 1.90 -6.67 -6.59
C ASN A 24 0.46 -6.23 -6.31
N ARG A 25 -0.52 -6.95 -6.85
CA ARG A 25 -1.94 -6.69 -6.58
C ARG A 25 -2.24 -6.88 -5.10
N THR A 26 -1.76 -7.96 -4.51
CA THR A 26 -1.95 -8.25 -3.07
C THR A 26 -1.36 -7.15 -2.21
N VAL A 27 -0.14 -6.71 -2.51
CA VAL A 27 0.54 -5.65 -1.77
C VAL A 27 -0.25 -4.34 -1.88
N ARG A 28 -0.69 -3.97 -3.08
CA ARG A 28 -1.46 -2.73 -3.28
C ARG A 28 -2.80 -2.77 -2.55
N THR A 29 -3.51 -3.89 -2.64
CA THR A 29 -4.79 -4.06 -1.96
C THR A 29 -4.63 -3.92 -0.46
N ARG A 30 -3.62 -4.57 0.11
CA ARG A 30 -3.31 -4.47 1.54
C ARG A 30 -2.99 -3.04 1.95
N ALA A 31 -2.14 -2.37 1.17
CA ALA A 31 -1.75 -0.99 1.46
C ALA A 31 -2.95 -0.05 1.44
N ARG A 32 -3.82 -0.17 0.43
CA ARG A 32 -5.03 0.64 0.31
C ARG A 32 -6.01 0.36 1.44
N SER A 33 -6.21 -0.91 1.79
CA SER A 33 -7.10 -1.31 2.87
C SER A 33 -6.63 -0.76 4.21
N LEU A 34 -5.33 -0.83 4.50
CA LEU A 34 -4.77 -0.30 5.73
C LEU A 34 -4.83 1.23 5.78
N ALA A 35 -4.61 1.91 4.66
CA ALA A 35 -4.75 3.35 4.59
C ALA A 35 -6.19 3.79 4.88
N LYS A 36 -7.16 3.09 4.29
CA LYS A 36 -8.58 3.36 4.53
C LYS A 36 -8.97 3.08 5.97
N SER A 37 -8.53 1.96 6.51
CA SER A 37 -8.77 1.59 7.90
C SER A 37 -8.16 2.60 8.86
N ALA A 38 -6.95 3.08 8.59
CA ALA A 38 -6.31 4.11 9.39
C ALA A 38 -7.09 5.42 9.35
N ALA A 39 -7.58 5.82 8.18
CA ALA A 39 -8.40 7.02 8.05
C ALA A 39 -9.68 6.90 8.87
N GLU A 40 -10.35 5.76 8.84
CA GLU A 40 -11.55 5.52 9.62
C GLU A 40 -11.25 5.52 11.12
N THR A 41 -10.17 4.89 11.55
CA THR A 41 -9.76 4.87 12.95
C THR A 41 -9.45 6.27 13.45
N ILE A 42 -8.75 7.07 12.67
CA ILE A 42 -8.45 8.46 13.01
C ILE A 42 -9.74 9.27 13.14
N ALA A 43 -10.70 9.06 12.22
CA ALA A 43 -11.95 9.80 12.21
C ALA A 43 -12.86 9.44 13.40
N THR A 44 -12.89 8.18 13.80
CA THR A 44 -13.84 7.68 14.80
C THR A 44 -13.25 7.52 16.21
N SER A 45 -11.93 7.40 16.33
CA SER A 45 -11.28 7.16 17.62
C SER A 45 -11.29 8.41 18.48
N THR A 46 -11.56 8.23 19.76
CA THR A 46 -11.41 9.29 20.77
C THR A 46 -10.05 9.25 21.45
N ASP A 47 -9.28 8.19 21.22
CA ASP A 47 -7.97 7.96 21.79
C ASP A 47 -6.88 8.24 20.77
N GLU A 48 -6.05 9.24 21.07
CA GLU A 48 -4.93 9.63 20.22
C GLU A 48 -3.92 8.50 20.02
N ALA A 49 -3.66 7.71 21.07
CA ALA A 49 -2.69 6.61 21.00
C ALA A 49 -3.16 5.54 19.98
N THR A 50 -4.43 5.21 19.98
CA THR A 50 -5.00 4.26 19.03
C THR A 50 -4.90 4.78 17.59
N ALA A 51 -5.21 6.06 17.38
CA ALA A 51 -5.13 6.69 16.08
C ALA A 51 -3.68 6.75 15.58
N ARG A 52 -2.73 7.08 16.44
CA ARG A 52 -1.30 7.10 16.09
C ARG A 52 -0.79 5.73 15.72
N GLU A 53 -1.22 4.69 16.44
CA GLU A 53 -0.83 3.32 16.11
C GLU A 53 -1.37 2.90 14.75
N ALA A 54 -2.61 3.24 14.43
CA ALA A 54 -3.19 2.96 13.12
C ALA A 54 -2.41 3.65 12.01
N LEU A 55 -2.05 4.91 12.21
CA LEU A 55 -1.22 5.66 11.25
C LEU A 55 0.14 5.01 11.07
N LYS A 56 0.77 4.60 12.16
CA LYS A 56 2.08 3.95 12.13
C LYS A 56 2.04 2.66 11.32
N GLN A 57 1.03 1.82 11.53
CA GLN A 57 0.89 0.56 10.80
C GLN A 57 0.65 0.80 9.31
N ALA A 58 -0.22 1.74 8.99
CA ALA A 58 -0.50 2.09 7.59
C ALA A 58 0.75 2.65 6.90
N THR A 59 1.47 3.54 7.57
CA THR A 59 2.72 4.12 7.05
C THR A 59 3.74 3.03 6.74
N LYS A 60 3.91 2.09 7.66
CA LYS A 60 4.86 0.99 7.50
C LYS A 60 4.56 0.16 6.26
N VAL A 61 3.30 -0.22 6.06
CA VAL A 61 2.90 -1.02 4.90
C VAL A 61 3.01 -0.22 3.60
N LEU A 62 2.65 1.06 3.61
CA LEU A 62 2.77 1.93 2.45
C LEU A 62 4.24 2.09 2.02
N TYR A 63 5.15 2.29 2.95
CA TYR A 63 6.57 2.39 2.63
C TYR A 63 7.14 1.07 2.11
N LYS A 64 6.68 -0.06 2.61
CA LYS A 64 7.06 -1.37 2.05
C LYS A 64 6.61 -1.51 0.60
N ALA A 65 5.46 -0.96 0.25
CA ALA A 65 4.96 -0.97 -1.13
C ALA A 65 5.86 -0.16 -2.07
N ILE A 66 6.48 0.91 -1.59
CA ILE A 66 7.49 1.64 -2.37
C ILE A 66 8.70 0.74 -2.65
N ASN A 67 9.21 0.10 -1.62
CA ASN A 67 10.42 -0.73 -1.73
C ASN A 67 10.22 -1.91 -2.67
N SER A 68 9.02 -2.47 -2.73
CA SER A 68 8.69 -3.55 -3.65
C SER A 68 8.38 -3.07 -5.06
N GLY A 69 8.39 -1.76 -5.31
CA GLY A 69 8.08 -1.18 -6.61
C GLY A 69 6.60 -1.20 -6.97
N THR A 70 5.73 -1.50 -6.01
CA THR A 70 4.29 -1.64 -6.24
C THR A 70 3.57 -0.31 -6.27
N MET A 71 4.03 0.65 -5.47
CA MET A 71 3.45 2.00 -5.40
C MET A 71 4.55 3.03 -5.58
N HIS A 72 4.20 4.11 -6.28
CA HIS A 72 5.13 5.22 -6.45
C HIS A 72 5.27 6.00 -5.13
N ARG A 73 6.50 6.40 -4.82
CA ARG A 73 6.81 7.13 -3.58
C ARG A 73 5.97 8.40 -3.38
N ASN A 74 5.66 9.11 -4.47
CA ASN A 74 4.86 10.33 -4.37
C ASN A 74 3.42 10.04 -3.95
N THR A 75 2.84 8.94 -4.44
CA THR A 75 1.52 8.50 -4.05
C THR A 75 1.48 8.15 -2.56
N VAL A 76 2.48 7.42 -2.09
CA VAL A 76 2.58 7.03 -0.68
C VAL A 76 2.78 8.24 0.20
N ARG A 77 3.69 9.13 -0.15
CA ARG A 77 3.94 10.37 0.62
C ARG A 77 2.67 11.20 0.76
N ARG A 78 1.88 11.31 -0.32
CA ARG A 78 0.62 12.04 -0.30
C ARG A 78 -0.38 11.39 0.66
N LYS A 79 -0.51 10.07 0.61
CA LYS A 79 -1.41 9.35 1.51
C LYS A 79 -1.00 9.49 2.96
N VAL A 80 0.27 9.33 3.27
CA VAL A 80 0.80 9.48 4.63
C VAL A 80 0.61 10.91 5.12
N ALA A 81 0.89 11.89 4.28
CA ALA A 81 0.72 13.31 4.64
C ALA A 81 -0.73 13.63 4.97
N ARG A 82 -1.68 13.11 4.18
CA ARG A 82 -3.12 13.31 4.43
C ARG A 82 -3.57 12.66 5.73
N LEU A 83 -3.10 11.45 6.00
CA LEU A 83 -3.42 10.75 7.25
C LEU A 83 -2.84 11.48 8.45
N SER A 84 -1.59 11.93 8.36
CA SER A 84 -0.92 12.70 9.42
C SER A 84 -1.63 14.03 9.69
N ALA A 85 -2.05 14.71 8.62
CA ALA A 85 -2.79 15.96 8.76
C ALA A 85 -4.14 15.75 9.42
N SER A 86 -4.85 14.67 9.08
CA SER A 86 -6.13 14.32 9.71
C SER A 86 -5.96 14.04 11.19
N LEU A 87 -4.93 13.29 11.55
CA LEU A 87 -4.60 13.00 12.95
C LEU A 87 -4.31 14.28 13.71
N HIS A 88 -3.47 15.14 13.16
CA HIS A 88 -3.08 16.40 13.77
C HIS A 88 -4.29 17.31 14.01
N ARG A 89 -5.17 17.44 13.01
CA ARG A 89 -6.37 18.27 13.14
C ARG A 89 -7.31 17.77 14.22
N LYS A 90 -7.48 16.44 14.30
CA LYS A 90 -8.41 15.86 15.28
C LYS A 90 -7.92 16.00 16.71
N PHE A 91 -6.63 15.81 16.94
CA PHE A 91 -6.05 15.82 18.28
C PHE A 91 -5.21 17.08 18.54
N LYS A 92 -5.48 18.12 17.77
CA LYS A 92 -4.80 19.40 17.97
C LYS A 92 -5.17 19.96 19.33
N LYS A 93 -4.16 20.21 20.14
CA LYS A 93 -4.34 20.91 21.41
C LYS A 93 -4.40 22.41 21.13
N ALA A 94 -5.46 23.01 21.60
CA ALA A 94 -5.61 24.46 21.48
C ALA A 94 -4.53 25.18 22.28
#